data_04b7197d58f30b133d326b61dba6e5e7
#
_entry.id   04b7197d58f30b133d326b61dba6e5e7
#
_cell.length_a   1.000
_cell.length_b   1.000
_cell.length_c   1.000
_cell.angle_alpha   90.00
_cell.angle_beta   90.00
_cell.angle_gamma   90.00
#
_symmetry.space_group_name_H-M   'P 1'
#
loop_
_entity.id
_entity.type
_entity.pdbx_description
1 polymer ?
#
loop_
_entity_poly.entity_id
_entity_poly.type
_entity_poly.pdbx_seq_one_letter_code
_entity_poly.pdbx_strand_id
1 'polypeptide(L)'
;GHEKCPINPSGFQWFDLTRDDPNYILEQSIKAENKLKQFIDQIKDEFNLGNNKICLSGFSQGCMMSINLGLTSEKEFSCIVGFSGKIIDQENLKSRKKASTNTLLIHGDLDQVVPVNFMLEAKDFYIRNNIQIETHLIKDCDHHIPIEASSIALNYILKKFNIF
;
A
#
# COMPACT_ATOMS: atom_id res chain seq x y z
N GLY A 1 -7.06 -5.83 7.92
CA GLY A 1 -8.30 -6.13 7.21
C GLY A 1 -9.52 -5.95 8.09
N HIS A 2 -10.66 -5.76 7.51
CA HIS A 2 -11.92 -5.48 8.23
C HIS A 2 -12.97 -6.60 8.08
N GLU A 3 -12.70 -7.58 7.25
CA GLU A 3 -13.57 -8.73 7.00
C GLU A 3 -12.87 -10.02 7.41
N LYS A 4 -13.64 -11.02 7.88
CA LYS A 4 -13.11 -12.36 8.15
C LYS A 4 -12.60 -12.99 6.86
N CYS A 5 -11.42 -13.58 6.91
CA CYS A 5 -10.85 -14.28 5.77
C CYS A 5 -11.46 -15.68 5.63
N PRO A 6 -12.13 -16.02 4.50
CA PRO A 6 -12.75 -17.33 4.33
C PRO A 6 -11.78 -18.52 4.38
N ILE A 7 -10.55 -18.29 3.87
CA ILE A 7 -9.50 -19.33 3.83
C ILE A 7 -8.60 -19.34 5.07
N ASN A 8 -8.74 -18.35 5.96
CA ASN A 8 -8.05 -18.29 7.25
C ASN A 8 -9.03 -17.76 8.32
N PRO A 9 -9.77 -18.61 9.03
CA PRO A 9 -10.78 -18.18 9.99
C PRO A 9 -10.26 -17.31 11.14
N SER A 10 -8.97 -17.38 11.45
CA SER A 10 -8.31 -16.54 12.45
C SER A 10 -7.84 -15.19 11.90
N GLY A 11 -7.85 -15.03 10.58
CA GLY A 11 -7.35 -13.85 9.88
C GLY A 11 -8.45 -12.90 9.43
N PHE A 12 -8.00 -11.74 8.96
CA PHE A 12 -8.83 -10.72 8.34
C PHE A 12 -8.27 -10.36 6.97
N GLN A 13 -9.16 -9.97 6.07
CA GLN A 13 -8.82 -9.46 4.74
C GLN A 13 -9.37 -8.05 4.54
N TRP A 14 -8.84 -7.31 3.58
CA TRP A 14 -9.37 -6.02 3.16
C TRP A 14 -10.49 -6.21 2.13
N PHE A 15 -10.31 -7.13 1.20
CA PHE A 15 -11.26 -7.49 0.15
C PHE A 15 -11.13 -8.97 -0.21
N ASP A 16 -12.22 -9.52 -0.73
CA ASP A 16 -12.31 -10.92 -1.09
C ASP A 16 -11.51 -11.24 -2.36
N LEU A 17 -10.69 -12.27 -2.30
CA LEU A 17 -9.91 -12.83 -3.43
C LEU A 17 -10.41 -14.22 -3.85
N THR A 18 -11.56 -14.68 -3.36
CA THR A 18 -12.11 -16.00 -3.71
C THR A 18 -12.67 -16.03 -5.13
N ARG A 19 -12.90 -14.86 -5.73
CA ARG A 19 -13.31 -14.68 -7.12
C ARG A 19 -12.17 -14.05 -7.92
N ASP A 20 -11.76 -14.72 -9.00
CA ASP A 20 -10.82 -14.19 -9.99
C ASP A 20 -11.59 -13.33 -11.03
N ASP A 21 -12.19 -12.25 -10.54
CA ASP A 21 -12.94 -11.26 -11.33
C ASP A 21 -12.38 -9.86 -11.00
N PRO A 22 -11.66 -9.22 -11.94
CA PRO A 22 -11.06 -7.91 -11.72
C PRO A 22 -12.05 -6.82 -11.32
N ASN A 23 -13.26 -6.82 -11.89
CA ASN A 23 -14.29 -5.82 -11.57
C ASN A 23 -14.81 -6.02 -10.14
N TYR A 24 -15.03 -7.27 -9.74
CA TYR A 24 -15.43 -7.61 -8.39
C TYR A 24 -14.34 -7.20 -7.37
N ILE A 25 -13.08 -7.55 -7.62
CA ILE A 25 -11.94 -7.19 -6.77
C ILE A 25 -11.83 -5.66 -6.64
N LEU A 26 -11.96 -4.93 -7.74
CA LEU A 26 -11.93 -3.47 -7.74
C LEU A 26 -13.07 -2.88 -6.90
N GLU A 27 -14.30 -3.34 -7.08
CA GLU A 27 -15.45 -2.88 -6.29
C GLU A 27 -15.26 -3.12 -4.79
N GLN A 28 -14.81 -4.31 -4.40
CA GLN A 28 -14.55 -4.66 -3.01
C GLN A 28 -13.41 -3.82 -2.42
N SER A 29 -12.36 -3.59 -3.19
CA SER A 29 -11.22 -2.77 -2.77
C SER A 29 -11.61 -1.30 -2.54
N ILE A 30 -12.50 -0.74 -3.36
CA ILE A 30 -13.03 0.63 -3.17
C ILE A 30 -13.88 0.72 -1.89
N LYS A 31 -14.70 -0.30 -1.60
CA LYS A 31 -15.44 -0.37 -0.33
C LYS A 31 -14.50 -0.41 0.87
N ALA A 32 -13.44 -1.22 0.78
CA ALA A 32 -12.41 -1.31 1.82
C ALA A 32 -11.63 0.01 1.99
N GLU A 33 -11.29 0.67 0.88
CA GLU A 33 -10.64 1.99 0.87
C GLU A 33 -11.46 3.03 1.64
N ASN A 34 -12.78 3.07 1.42
CA ASN A 34 -13.67 3.98 2.14
C ASN A 34 -13.68 3.73 3.66
N LYS A 35 -13.69 2.45 4.07
CA LYS A 35 -13.59 2.09 5.50
C LYS A 35 -12.23 2.46 6.10
N LEU A 36 -11.15 2.22 5.36
CA LEU A 36 -9.80 2.60 5.80
C LEU A 36 -9.69 4.12 5.92
N LYS A 37 -10.26 4.88 4.96
CA LYS A 37 -10.30 6.34 5.01
C LYS A 37 -11.03 6.83 6.27
N GLN A 38 -12.21 6.30 6.56
CA GLN A 38 -12.98 6.65 7.78
C GLN A 38 -12.17 6.38 9.05
N PHE A 39 -11.47 5.25 9.13
CA PHE A 39 -10.61 4.93 10.25
C PHE A 39 -9.45 5.92 10.39
N ILE A 40 -8.78 6.27 9.29
CA ILE A 40 -7.69 7.25 9.32
C ILE A 40 -8.22 8.64 9.72
N ASP A 41 -9.39 9.04 9.24
CA ASP A 41 -10.00 10.31 9.62
C ASP A 41 -10.32 10.34 11.13
N GLN A 42 -10.83 9.25 11.72
CA GLN A 42 -11.01 9.13 13.18
C GLN A 42 -9.68 9.28 13.95
N ILE A 43 -8.60 8.62 13.51
CA ILE A 43 -7.27 8.78 14.13
C ILE A 43 -6.77 10.22 14.03
N LYS A 44 -6.97 10.86 12.89
CA LYS A 44 -6.60 12.28 12.71
C LYS A 44 -7.34 13.20 13.66
N ASP A 45 -8.62 12.99 13.84
CA ASP A 45 -9.45 13.78 14.73
C ASP A 45 -9.08 13.55 16.19
N GLU A 46 -8.93 12.27 16.60
CA GLU A 46 -8.57 11.90 17.98
C GLU A 46 -7.21 12.46 18.42
N PHE A 47 -6.20 12.40 17.53
CA PHE A 47 -4.84 12.83 17.83
C PHE A 47 -4.47 14.21 17.27
N ASN A 48 -5.43 14.91 16.66
CA ASN A 48 -5.22 16.21 16.00
C ASN A 48 -4.05 16.18 14.98
N LEU A 49 -4.05 15.20 14.08
CA LEU A 49 -2.99 14.97 13.11
C LEU A 49 -3.38 15.40 11.69
N GLY A 50 -2.47 16.07 11.01
CA GLY A 50 -2.54 16.22 9.56
C GLY A 50 -2.00 14.99 8.83
N ASN A 51 -2.37 14.81 7.55
CA ASN A 51 -1.85 13.70 6.73
C ASN A 51 -0.31 13.65 6.71
N ASN A 52 0.37 14.79 6.71
CA ASN A 52 1.83 14.90 6.74
C ASN A 52 2.48 14.36 8.03
N LYS A 53 1.70 13.95 9.01
CA LYS A 53 2.14 13.28 10.25
C LYS A 53 1.80 11.80 10.29
N ILE A 54 1.36 11.24 9.17
CA ILE A 54 0.93 9.83 9.06
C ILE A 54 1.72 9.17 7.93
N CYS A 55 2.28 8.00 8.21
CA CYS A 55 2.79 7.05 7.23
C CYS A 55 1.75 5.94 7.03
N LEU A 56 1.41 5.64 5.78
CA LEU A 56 0.62 4.46 5.44
C LEU A 56 1.57 3.29 5.16
N SER A 57 1.45 2.22 5.93
CA SER A 57 2.27 1.03 5.70
C SER A 57 1.43 -0.23 5.63
N GLY A 58 1.82 -1.16 4.76
CA GLY A 58 1.09 -2.40 4.61
C GLY A 58 1.86 -3.50 3.87
N PHE A 59 1.46 -4.74 4.15
CA PHE A 59 1.96 -5.94 3.50
C PHE A 59 0.87 -6.56 2.63
N SER A 60 1.22 -7.03 1.44
CA SER A 60 0.32 -7.73 0.53
C SER A 60 -0.94 -6.89 0.23
N GLN A 61 -2.14 -7.33 0.58
CA GLN A 61 -3.37 -6.52 0.46
C GLN A 61 -3.25 -5.17 1.20
N GLY A 62 -2.57 -5.13 2.37
CA GLY A 62 -2.33 -3.88 3.09
C GLY A 62 -1.48 -2.88 2.31
N CYS A 63 -0.49 -3.36 1.53
CA CYS A 63 0.28 -2.54 0.59
C CYS A 63 -0.64 -1.97 -0.51
N MET A 64 -1.49 -2.81 -1.11
CA MET A 64 -2.43 -2.39 -2.15
C MET A 64 -3.37 -1.28 -1.65
N MET A 65 -3.91 -1.44 -0.43
CA MET A 65 -4.78 -0.45 0.22
C MET A 65 -4.03 0.84 0.55
N SER A 66 -2.77 0.74 1.01
CA SER A 66 -1.93 1.92 1.32
C SER A 66 -1.64 2.75 0.06
N ILE A 67 -1.36 2.09 -1.06
CA ILE A 67 -1.16 2.76 -2.36
C ILE A 67 -2.46 3.46 -2.79
N ASN A 68 -3.59 2.73 -2.80
CA ASN A 68 -4.86 3.29 -3.24
C ASN A 68 -5.24 4.51 -2.40
N LEU A 69 -5.34 4.38 -1.07
CA LEU A 69 -5.71 5.48 -0.20
C LEU A 69 -4.70 6.64 -0.26
N GLY A 70 -3.41 6.32 -0.31
CA GLY A 70 -2.35 7.32 -0.31
C GLY A 70 -2.32 8.20 -1.56
N LEU A 71 -2.78 7.68 -2.71
CA LEU A 71 -2.84 8.43 -3.97
C LEU A 71 -4.23 9.03 -4.25
N THR A 72 -5.31 8.52 -3.65
CA THR A 72 -6.67 9.05 -3.84
C THR A 72 -7.10 10.07 -2.78
N SER A 73 -6.33 10.24 -1.72
CA SER A 73 -6.58 11.23 -0.68
C SER A 73 -6.42 12.66 -1.18
N GLU A 74 -7.20 13.60 -0.60
CA GLU A 74 -7.15 15.03 -0.99
C GLU A 74 -5.81 15.69 -0.67
N LYS A 75 -5.09 15.18 0.34
CA LYS A 75 -3.78 15.68 0.77
C LYS A 75 -2.80 14.53 0.87
N GLU A 76 -1.55 14.81 0.58
CA GLU A 76 -0.46 13.85 0.69
C GLU A 76 -0.23 13.41 2.14
N PHE A 77 0.00 12.12 2.33
CA PHE A 77 0.56 11.58 3.56
C PHE A 77 2.07 11.86 3.64
N SER A 78 2.67 11.65 4.81
CA SER A 78 4.13 11.78 4.96
C SER A 78 4.84 10.84 3.98
N CYS A 79 4.42 9.59 3.94
CA CYS A 79 4.88 8.61 2.97
C CYS A 79 3.97 7.38 2.93
N ILE A 80 4.18 6.54 1.92
CA ILE A 80 3.67 5.17 1.82
C ILE A 80 4.86 4.22 1.89
N VAL A 81 4.74 3.13 2.66
CA VAL A 81 5.69 2.01 2.67
C VAL A 81 4.92 0.72 2.40
N GLY A 82 5.16 0.12 1.25
CA GLY A 82 4.48 -1.09 0.82
C GLY A 82 5.42 -2.29 0.73
N PHE A 83 4.98 -3.43 1.25
CA PHE A 83 5.70 -4.69 1.14
C PHE A 83 4.88 -5.68 0.30
N SER A 84 5.51 -6.29 -0.70
CA SER A 84 4.95 -7.43 -1.47
C SER A 84 3.52 -7.21 -1.96
N GLY A 85 3.24 -6.03 -2.53
CA GLY A 85 1.91 -5.67 -3.04
C GLY A 85 1.93 -5.28 -4.50
N LYS A 86 0.77 -4.84 -5.00
CA LYS A 86 0.58 -4.34 -6.37
C LYS A 86 -0.43 -3.20 -6.42
N ILE A 87 -0.50 -2.48 -7.53
CA ILE A 87 -1.64 -1.64 -7.87
C ILE A 87 -2.78 -2.54 -8.37
N ILE A 88 -3.96 -2.43 -7.79
CA ILE A 88 -5.11 -3.29 -8.11
C ILE A 88 -5.59 -3.04 -9.53
N ASP A 89 -5.79 -1.75 -9.88
CA ASP A 89 -6.19 -1.31 -11.21
C ASP A 89 -5.55 0.05 -11.50
N GLN A 90 -4.62 0.09 -12.45
CA GLN A 90 -3.84 1.29 -12.76
C GLN A 90 -4.68 2.40 -13.38
N GLU A 91 -5.62 2.07 -14.27
CA GLU A 91 -6.47 3.07 -14.95
C GLU A 91 -7.48 3.68 -13.98
N ASN A 92 -8.10 2.86 -13.14
CA ASN A 92 -8.98 3.34 -12.08
C ASN A 92 -8.22 4.22 -11.09
N LEU A 93 -7.06 3.79 -10.61
CA LEU A 93 -6.24 4.58 -9.69
C LEU A 93 -5.82 5.91 -10.31
N LYS A 94 -5.40 5.90 -11.58
CA LYS A 94 -5.03 7.12 -12.32
C LYS A 94 -6.18 8.11 -12.41
N SER A 95 -7.39 7.62 -12.71
CA SER A 95 -8.59 8.48 -12.82
C SER A 95 -9.01 9.13 -11.50
N ARG A 96 -8.74 8.46 -10.38
CA ARG A 96 -9.09 8.92 -9.02
C ARG A 96 -7.95 9.60 -8.28
N LYS A 97 -6.75 9.61 -8.85
CA LYS A 97 -5.55 10.18 -8.20
C LYS A 97 -5.72 11.67 -7.89
N LYS A 98 -5.44 12.05 -6.64
CA LYS A 98 -5.48 13.43 -6.14
C LYS A 98 -4.18 13.85 -5.47
N ALA A 99 -3.42 12.90 -4.92
CA ALA A 99 -2.18 13.13 -4.22
C ALA A 99 -0.99 12.50 -4.95
N SER A 100 0.22 12.96 -4.61
CA SER A 100 1.50 12.45 -5.13
C SER A 100 2.40 12.02 -3.96
N THR A 101 1.82 11.26 -3.01
CA THR A 101 2.52 10.81 -1.80
C THR A 101 3.77 9.99 -2.14
N ASN A 102 4.91 10.38 -1.60
CA ASN A 102 6.18 9.67 -1.74
C ASN A 102 6.05 8.23 -1.28
N THR A 103 6.55 7.30 -2.05
CA THR A 103 6.34 5.86 -1.81
C THR A 103 7.65 5.09 -1.82
N LEU A 104 7.77 4.14 -0.89
CA LEU A 104 8.76 3.07 -0.91
C LEU A 104 8.05 1.74 -1.09
N LEU A 105 8.46 0.95 -2.10
CA LEU A 105 8.01 -0.44 -2.26
C LEU A 105 9.19 -1.39 -2.06
N ILE A 106 8.97 -2.43 -1.25
CA ILE A 106 9.95 -3.48 -0.95
C ILE A 106 9.34 -4.82 -1.32
N HIS A 107 10.07 -5.65 -2.05
CA HIS A 107 9.57 -6.92 -2.59
C HIS A 107 10.62 -8.01 -2.56
N GLY A 108 10.23 -9.23 -2.27
CA GLY A 108 11.08 -10.40 -2.42
C GLY A 108 11.18 -10.86 -3.88
N ASP A 109 12.37 -11.24 -4.32
CA ASP A 109 12.60 -11.69 -5.71
C ASP A 109 12.02 -13.07 -6.01
N LEU A 110 11.75 -13.88 -4.97
CA LEU A 110 11.15 -15.21 -5.08
C LEU A 110 9.66 -15.23 -4.71
N ASP A 111 9.01 -14.08 -4.59
CA ASP A 111 7.59 -13.97 -4.24
C ASP A 111 6.71 -14.56 -5.35
N GLN A 112 6.07 -15.71 -5.05
CA GLN A 112 5.13 -16.39 -5.94
C GLN A 112 3.67 -16.09 -5.65
N VAL A 113 3.36 -15.43 -4.53
CA VAL A 113 2.00 -15.03 -4.16
C VAL A 113 1.63 -13.72 -4.86
N VAL A 114 2.52 -12.73 -4.78
CA VAL A 114 2.45 -11.50 -5.56
C VAL A 114 3.77 -11.38 -6.32
N PRO A 115 3.85 -11.85 -7.57
CA PRO A 115 5.09 -11.82 -8.36
C PRO A 115 5.73 -10.43 -8.42
N VAL A 116 7.05 -10.39 -8.35
CA VAL A 116 7.86 -9.15 -8.28
C VAL A 116 7.65 -8.20 -9.47
N ASN A 117 7.24 -8.72 -10.63
CA ASN A 117 6.90 -7.87 -11.78
C ASN A 117 5.83 -6.82 -11.45
N PHE A 118 4.92 -7.09 -10.52
CA PHE A 118 3.92 -6.10 -10.09
C PHE A 118 4.54 -4.89 -9.36
N MET A 119 5.67 -5.06 -8.66
CA MET A 119 6.41 -3.92 -8.13
C MET A 119 7.01 -3.07 -9.25
N LEU A 120 7.52 -3.71 -10.31
CA LEU A 120 8.07 -2.99 -11.47
C LEU A 120 6.98 -2.25 -12.25
N GLU A 121 5.82 -2.86 -12.43
CA GLU A 121 4.63 -2.22 -13.03
C GLU A 121 4.15 -1.02 -12.19
N ALA A 122 4.13 -1.17 -10.86
CA ALA A 122 3.82 -0.07 -9.96
C ALA A 122 4.85 1.07 -10.07
N LYS A 123 6.15 0.74 -10.11
CA LYS A 123 7.21 1.73 -10.34
C LYS A 123 7.00 2.52 -11.64
N ASP A 124 6.70 1.84 -12.74
CA ASP A 124 6.42 2.47 -14.03
C ASP A 124 5.19 3.36 -13.99
N PHE A 125 4.13 2.94 -13.28
CA PHE A 125 2.95 3.77 -13.05
C PHE A 125 3.31 5.07 -12.32
N TYR A 126 4.07 5.00 -11.23
CA TYR A 126 4.50 6.17 -10.45
C TYR A 126 5.32 7.14 -11.30
N ILE A 127 6.31 6.62 -12.05
CA ILE A 127 7.16 7.44 -12.94
C ILE A 127 6.33 8.14 -14.01
N ARG A 128 5.43 7.42 -14.69
CA ARG A 128 4.54 7.98 -15.74
C ARG A 128 3.58 9.03 -15.21
N ASN A 129 3.26 9.00 -13.92
CA ASN A 129 2.36 9.97 -13.27
C ASN A 129 3.12 11.04 -12.46
N ASN A 130 4.45 11.16 -12.62
CA ASN A 130 5.32 12.11 -11.93
C ASN A 130 5.22 12.03 -10.40
N ILE A 131 5.12 10.82 -9.85
CA ILE A 131 5.11 10.57 -8.41
C ILE A 131 6.45 9.97 -8.00
N GLN A 132 7.03 10.44 -6.91
CA GLN A 132 8.30 9.91 -6.41
C GLN A 132 8.13 8.51 -5.83
N ILE A 133 9.00 7.60 -6.25
CA ILE A 133 9.04 6.22 -5.76
C ILE A 133 10.48 5.74 -5.57
N GLU A 134 10.70 5.03 -4.49
CA GLU A 134 11.87 4.20 -4.24
C GLU A 134 11.45 2.74 -4.26
N THR A 135 12.30 1.85 -4.78
CA THR A 135 12.02 0.41 -4.80
C THR A 135 13.22 -0.36 -4.30
N HIS A 136 12.97 -1.36 -3.44
CA HIS A 136 13.99 -2.29 -2.97
C HIS A 136 13.60 -3.73 -3.26
N LEU A 137 14.52 -4.48 -3.87
CA LEU A 137 14.40 -5.90 -4.09
C LEU A 137 15.19 -6.64 -3.01
N ILE A 138 14.53 -7.52 -2.29
CA ILE A 138 15.17 -8.39 -1.29
C ILE A 138 15.48 -9.73 -1.95
N LYS A 139 16.76 -10.05 -1.96
CA LYS A 139 17.27 -11.28 -2.59
C LYS A 139 16.91 -12.53 -1.78
N ASP A 140 16.63 -13.63 -2.49
CA ASP A 140 16.29 -14.93 -1.91
C ASP A 140 15.11 -14.87 -0.91
N CYS A 141 14.16 -13.97 -1.17
CA CYS A 141 13.02 -13.69 -0.30
C CYS A 141 11.69 -14.01 -1.00
N ASP A 142 10.85 -14.80 -0.34
CA ASP A 142 9.49 -15.11 -0.77
C ASP A 142 8.45 -14.08 -0.24
N HIS A 143 7.18 -14.48 -0.07
CA HIS A 143 6.09 -13.62 0.37
C HIS A 143 6.09 -13.38 1.89
N HIS A 144 7.12 -12.67 2.41
CA HIS A 144 7.21 -12.27 3.82
C HIS A 144 8.01 -10.97 3.97
N ILE A 145 8.08 -10.43 5.19
CA ILE A 145 8.85 -9.24 5.55
C ILE A 145 10.08 -9.67 6.38
N PRO A 146 11.28 -9.77 5.81
CA PRO A 146 12.49 -10.04 6.56
C PRO A 146 12.95 -8.81 7.37
N ILE A 147 13.86 -9.02 8.33
CA ILE A 147 14.42 -7.94 9.19
C ILE A 147 15.07 -6.85 8.35
N GLU A 148 15.74 -7.21 7.27
CA GLU A 148 16.35 -6.25 6.32
C GLU A 148 15.31 -5.30 5.75
N ALA A 149 14.19 -5.83 5.24
CA ALA A 149 13.09 -5.03 4.70
C ALA A 149 12.49 -4.07 5.74
N SER A 150 12.33 -4.55 6.98
CA SER A 150 11.86 -3.73 8.10
C SER A 150 12.82 -2.59 8.42
N SER A 151 14.13 -2.86 8.39
CA SER A 151 15.18 -1.85 8.64
C SER A 151 15.20 -0.77 7.55
N ILE A 152 15.11 -1.17 6.28
CA ILE A 152 15.01 -0.24 5.14
C ILE A 152 13.77 0.65 5.29
N ALA A 153 12.62 0.05 5.59
CA ALA A 153 11.37 0.76 5.79
C ALA A 153 11.45 1.77 6.93
N LEU A 154 11.99 1.37 8.09
CA LEU A 154 12.15 2.25 9.24
C LEU A 154 13.04 3.46 8.91
N ASN A 155 14.17 3.24 8.28
CA ASN A 155 15.08 4.32 7.88
C ASN A 155 14.39 5.31 6.91
N TYR A 156 13.62 4.79 5.95
CA TYR A 156 12.84 5.64 5.03
C TYR A 156 11.80 6.49 5.78
N ILE A 157 11.04 5.87 6.69
CA ILE A 157 10.02 6.56 7.49
C ILE A 157 10.66 7.67 8.33
N LEU A 158 11.72 7.36 9.08
CA LEU A 158 12.43 8.33 9.94
C LEU A 158 12.94 9.53 9.14
N LYS A 159 13.50 9.28 7.94
CA LYS A 159 13.93 10.34 7.02
C LYS A 159 12.76 11.22 6.56
N LYS A 160 11.59 10.62 6.24
CA LYS A 160 10.40 11.40 5.82
C LYS A 160 9.78 12.22 6.95
N PHE A 161 9.97 11.83 8.20
CA PHE A 161 9.55 12.59 9.37
C PHE A 161 10.63 13.57 9.90
N ASN A 162 11.80 13.67 9.26
CA ASN A 162 12.92 14.49 9.68
C ASN A 162 13.34 14.21 11.15
N ILE A 163 13.42 12.92 11.51
CA ILE A 163 13.79 12.48 12.87
C ILE A 163 15.33 12.24 12.99
N PHE A 164 16.08 12.52 11.95
CA PHE A 164 17.55 12.50 11.91
C PHE A 164 18.06 13.85 11.43
#